data_78aa426f4e416d3aeb18762176b3ccd7
#
_entry.id   78aa426f4e416d3aeb18762176b3ccd7
#
_cell.length_a   1.000
_cell.length_b   1.000
_cell.length_c   1.000
_cell.angle_alpha   90.00
_cell.angle_beta   90.00
_cell.angle_gamma   90.00
#
_symmetry.space_group_name_H-M   'P 1'
#
loop_
_entity.id
_entity.type
_entity.pdbx_description
1 polymer ?
#
loop_
_entity_poly.entity_id
_entity_poly.type
_entity_poly.pdbx_seq_one_letter_code
_entity_poly.pdbx_strand_id
1 'polypeptide(L)'
;MRQESVLEDMSQSKSEQGRERSRGSVLVENLDSRREMLDVATQKTRFTLLQGILSHPTELPSLRELELLNPSLSRTTIHEHLEKLIDVGVVERVENAETMNNPNQPSKFYGLTEEGKDVLTGTGLFDAADTLKHYYDQIQKTEEHERHEAASRP
;
A
#
# COMPACT_ATOMS: atom_id res chain seq x y z
N MET A 1 -23.48 -22.03 -14.12
CA MET A 1 -23.22 -22.55 -14.08
C MET A 1 -22.68 -23.51 -14.24
N ARG A 2 -22.05 -23.93 -14.69
CA ARG A 2 -21.62 -24.95 -14.92
C ARG A 2 -20.29 -24.96 -15.25
N GLN A 3 -19.39 -23.99 -14.95
CA GLN A 3 -18.09 -24.07 -15.20
C GLN A 3 -17.43 -25.16 -14.58
N GLU A 4 -17.80 -25.54 -13.42
CA GLU A 4 -17.15 -26.58 -12.77
C GLU A 4 -17.33 -27.85 -13.52
N SER A 5 -18.42 -28.02 -14.16
CA SER A 5 -18.59 -29.26 -14.86
C SER A 5 -17.66 -29.38 -16.04
N VAL A 6 -17.30 -28.26 -16.66
CA VAL A 6 -16.32 -28.30 -17.70
C VAL A 6 -15.00 -28.82 -17.19
N LEU A 7 -14.61 -28.35 -16.00
CA LEU A 7 -13.38 -28.81 -15.44
C LEU A 7 -13.42 -30.27 -15.10
N GLU A 8 -14.55 -30.76 -14.69
CA GLU A 8 -14.66 -32.15 -14.33
C GLU A 8 -14.49 -33.07 -15.50
N ASP A 9 -14.84 -32.62 -16.68
CA ASP A 9 -14.74 -33.46 -17.82
C ASP A 9 -13.35 -33.70 -18.30
N MET A 10 -12.38 -33.04 -17.75
CA MET A 10 -11.09 -33.19 -18.21
C MET A 10 -10.35 -34.12 -17.40
N SER A 11 -10.32 -35.32 -17.58
CA SER A 11 -9.61 -36.20 -16.72
C SER A 11 -8.75 -37.19 -17.41
N GLN A 12 -8.40 -36.97 -18.63
CA GLN A 12 -7.67 -37.93 -19.36
C GLN A 12 -6.35 -38.24 -18.77
N SER A 13 -5.53 -37.27 -18.51
CA SER A 13 -4.24 -37.53 -17.98
C SER A 13 -4.24 -36.89 -16.62
N LYS A 14 -4.37 -37.69 -15.61
CA LYS A 14 -4.61 -37.16 -14.29
C LYS A 14 -3.55 -36.22 -13.80
N SER A 15 -2.31 -36.55 -13.91
CA SER A 15 -1.29 -35.70 -13.34
C SER A 15 -1.16 -34.38 -14.11
N GLU A 16 -1.25 -34.45 -15.43
CA GLU A 16 -1.09 -33.26 -16.22
C GLU A 16 -2.26 -32.33 -16.05
N GLN A 17 -3.45 -32.88 -16.05
CA GLN A 17 -4.63 -32.06 -15.85
C GLN A 17 -4.74 -31.55 -14.43
N GLY A 18 -4.26 -32.28 -13.48
CA GLY A 18 -4.20 -31.80 -12.11
C GLY A 18 -3.30 -30.59 -11.97
N ARG A 19 -2.17 -30.61 -12.67
CA ARG A 19 -1.27 -29.46 -12.62
C ARG A 19 -1.89 -28.25 -13.30
N GLU A 20 -2.57 -28.44 -14.42
CA GLU A 20 -3.22 -27.35 -15.10
C GLU A 20 -4.33 -26.73 -14.27
N ARG A 21 -5.10 -27.55 -13.59
CA ARG A 21 -6.16 -27.06 -12.77
C ARG A 21 -5.62 -26.29 -11.58
N SER A 22 -4.55 -26.80 -10.97
CA SER A 22 -3.92 -26.15 -9.87
C SER A 22 -3.39 -24.78 -10.26
N ARG A 23 -2.74 -24.72 -11.43
CA ARG A 23 -2.21 -23.47 -11.95
C ARG A 23 -3.34 -22.48 -12.24
N GLY A 24 -4.43 -22.95 -12.87
CA GLY A 24 -5.58 -22.13 -13.16
C GLY A 24 -6.22 -21.55 -11.90
N SER A 25 -6.33 -22.39 -10.87
CA SER A 25 -6.91 -21.96 -9.60
C SER A 25 -6.06 -20.90 -8.94
N VAL A 26 -4.74 -21.06 -8.95
CA VAL A 26 -3.84 -20.09 -8.36
C VAL A 26 -3.94 -18.76 -9.11
N LEU A 27 -4.03 -18.79 -10.44
CA LEU A 27 -4.15 -17.58 -11.23
C LEU A 27 -5.44 -16.83 -10.93
N VAL A 28 -6.54 -17.55 -10.77
CA VAL A 28 -7.82 -16.92 -10.44
C VAL A 28 -7.78 -16.33 -9.04
N GLU A 29 -7.21 -17.05 -8.08
CA GLU A 29 -7.06 -16.55 -6.73
C GLU A 29 -6.20 -15.30 -6.69
N ASN A 30 -5.13 -15.26 -7.50
CA ASN A 30 -4.28 -14.08 -7.59
C ASN A 30 -5.05 -12.89 -8.16
N LEU A 31 -5.89 -13.11 -9.16
CA LEU A 31 -6.70 -12.05 -9.72
C LEU A 31 -7.70 -11.50 -8.70
N ASP A 32 -8.34 -12.37 -7.94
CA ASP A 32 -9.27 -11.95 -6.91
C ASP A 32 -8.56 -11.14 -5.82
N SER A 33 -7.39 -11.59 -5.43
CA SER A 33 -6.59 -10.91 -4.43
C SER A 33 -6.16 -9.53 -4.92
N ARG A 34 -5.71 -9.44 -6.17
CA ARG A 34 -5.30 -8.16 -6.76
C ARG A 34 -6.50 -7.21 -6.90
N ARG A 35 -7.66 -7.75 -7.27
CA ARG A 35 -8.87 -6.94 -7.37
C ARG A 35 -9.25 -6.36 -6.01
N GLU A 36 -9.13 -7.17 -4.96
CA GLU A 36 -9.42 -6.70 -3.61
C GLU A 36 -8.43 -5.61 -3.19
N MET A 37 -7.15 -5.80 -3.49
CA MET A 37 -6.15 -4.78 -3.22
C MET A 37 -6.50 -3.46 -3.92
N LEU A 38 -6.90 -3.54 -5.19
CA LEU A 38 -7.30 -2.36 -5.94
C LEU A 38 -8.55 -1.71 -5.36
N ASP A 39 -9.53 -2.51 -5.00
CA ASP A 39 -10.78 -2.00 -4.44
C ASP A 39 -10.51 -1.22 -3.16
N VAL A 40 -9.69 -1.76 -2.29
CA VAL A 40 -9.35 -1.10 -1.03
C VAL A 40 -8.49 0.14 -1.29
N ALA A 41 -7.51 0.03 -2.20
CA ALA A 41 -6.55 1.11 -2.44
C ALA A 41 -7.15 2.29 -3.18
N THR A 42 -8.17 2.06 -4.03
CA THR A 42 -8.72 3.13 -4.84
C THR A 42 -9.90 3.85 -4.21
N GLN A 43 -10.27 3.49 -2.99
CA GLN A 43 -11.20 4.29 -2.23
C GLN A 43 -10.58 5.67 -2.05
N LYS A 44 -11.36 6.73 -2.20
CA LYS A 44 -10.85 8.10 -2.35
C LYS A 44 -9.86 8.50 -1.26
N THR A 45 -10.22 8.30 -0.01
CA THR A 45 -9.35 8.72 1.10
C THR A 45 -8.06 7.91 1.13
N ARG A 46 -8.17 6.60 0.92
CA ARG A 46 -7.00 5.74 0.92
C ARG A 46 -6.08 6.04 -0.25
N PHE A 47 -6.66 6.32 -1.43
CA PHE A 47 -5.85 6.67 -2.59
C PHE A 47 -5.11 8.00 -2.36
N THR A 48 -5.74 8.94 -1.65
CA THR A 48 -5.08 10.18 -1.26
C THR A 48 -3.93 9.91 -0.29
N LEU A 49 -4.11 8.98 0.65
CA LEU A 49 -3.02 8.62 1.57
C LEU A 49 -1.85 7.99 0.82
N LEU A 50 -2.13 7.19 -0.20
CA LEU A 50 -1.08 6.60 -1.02
C LEU A 50 -0.30 7.67 -1.77
N GLN A 51 -0.99 8.71 -2.23
CA GLN A 51 -0.32 9.85 -2.86
C GLN A 51 0.61 10.54 -1.86
N GLY A 52 0.17 10.67 -0.60
CA GLY A 52 1.00 11.22 0.46
C GLY A 52 2.27 10.41 0.69
N ILE A 53 2.13 9.10 0.69
CA ILE A 53 3.29 8.21 0.85
C ILE A 53 4.29 8.43 -0.30
N LEU A 54 3.80 8.46 -1.53
CA LEU A 54 4.68 8.64 -2.68
C LEU A 54 5.27 10.02 -2.79
N SER A 55 4.62 11.02 -2.22
CA SER A 55 5.14 12.40 -2.24
C SER A 55 6.31 12.57 -1.30
N HIS A 56 6.42 11.71 -0.28
CA HIS A 56 7.48 11.85 0.72
C HIS A 56 8.83 11.50 0.12
N PRO A 57 9.90 12.23 0.47
CA PRO A 57 11.24 11.96 -0.11
C PRO A 57 11.72 10.53 0.08
N THR A 58 11.40 9.89 1.20
CA THR A 58 11.82 8.51 1.45
C THR A 58 10.74 7.49 1.11
N GLU A 59 9.53 7.96 0.75
CA GLU A 59 8.35 7.12 0.52
C GLU A 59 8.01 6.25 1.74
N LEU A 60 8.44 6.71 2.91
CA LEU A 60 8.17 6.06 4.19
C LEU A 60 7.77 7.11 5.23
N PRO A 61 6.64 7.79 5.06
CA PRO A 61 6.22 8.76 6.08
C PRO A 61 5.78 8.08 7.36
N SER A 62 5.87 8.82 8.46
CA SER A 62 5.28 8.41 9.73
C SER A 62 3.80 8.78 9.74
N LEU A 63 3.07 8.27 10.73
CA LEU A 63 1.65 8.61 10.88
C LEU A 63 1.49 10.12 11.07
N ARG A 64 2.35 10.73 11.86
CA ARG A 64 2.27 12.17 12.09
C ARG A 64 2.52 12.97 10.82
N GLU A 65 3.45 12.53 9.99
CA GLU A 65 3.68 13.19 8.72
C GLU A 65 2.46 13.09 7.82
N LEU A 66 1.81 11.93 7.79
CA LEU A 66 0.58 11.78 7.01
C LEU A 66 -0.54 12.66 7.57
N GLU A 67 -0.59 12.81 8.87
CA GLU A 67 -1.56 13.68 9.51
C GLU A 67 -1.33 15.14 9.11
N LEU A 68 -0.08 15.58 9.08
CA LEU A 68 0.26 16.93 8.67
C LEU A 68 -0.07 17.19 7.20
N LEU A 69 0.07 16.17 6.37
CA LEU A 69 -0.28 16.28 4.93
C LEU A 69 -1.78 16.26 4.69
N ASN A 70 -2.56 15.79 5.66
CA ASN A 70 -4.00 15.64 5.50
C ASN A 70 -4.73 16.26 6.68
N PRO A 71 -4.66 17.58 6.81
CA PRO A 71 -5.18 18.26 8.02
C PRO A 71 -6.68 18.12 8.23
N SER A 72 -7.42 17.72 7.20
CA SER A 72 -8.86 17.50 7.34
C SER A 72 -9.20 16.14 7.92
N LEU A 73 -8.21 15.25 8.08
CA LEU A 73 -8.44 13.91 8.60
C LEU A 73 -7.88 13.80 10.01
N SER A 74 -8.58 13.08 10.86
CA SER A 74 -8.08 12.83 12.22
C SER A 74 -7.03 11.72 12.18
N ARG A 75 -6.20 11.69 13.20
CA ARG A 75 -5.20 10.65 13.35
C ARG A 75 -5.83 9.27 13.35
N THR A 76 -6.94 9.11 14.06
CA THR A 76 -7.66 7.83 14.13
C THR A 76 -8.14 7.39 12.76
N THR A 77 -8.71 8.33 11.99
CA THR A 77 -9.20 8.02 10.65
C THR A 77 -8.06 7.58 9.74
N ILE A 78 -6.93 8.28 9.78
CA ILE A 78 -5.78 7.91 8.96
C ILE A 78 -5.29 6.52 9.36
N HIS A 79 -5.18 6.26 10.66
CA HIS A 79 -4.72 4.97 11.15
C HIS A 79 -5.63 3.84 10.68
N GLU A 80 -6.94 4.04 10.74
CA GLU A 80 -7.91 3.04 10.31
C GLU A 80 -7.77 2.73 8.81
N HIS A 81 -7.57 3.75 8.00
CA HIS A 81 -7.39 3.55 6.57
C HIS A 81 -6.06 2.85 6.28
N LEU A 82 -5.00 3.20 7.01
CA LEU A 82 -3.71 2.53 6.85
C LEU A 82 -3.82 1.05 7.23
N GLU A 83 -4.56 0.73 8.30
CA GLU A 83 -4.73 -0.66 8.68
C GLU A 83 -5.45 -1.46 7.60
N LYS A 84 -6.43 -0.87 6.93
CA LYS A 84 -7.10 -1.55 5.82
C LYS A 84 -6.16 -1.80 4.66
N LEU A 85 -5.28 -0.84 4.38
CA LEU A 85 -4.28 -1.00 3.32
C LEU A 85 -3.25 -2.06 3.69
N ILE A 86 -2.90 -2.16 4.97
CA ILE A 86 -1.98 -3.18 5.45
C ILE A 86 -2.63 -4.56 5.37
N ASP A 87 -3.89 -4.64 5.75
CA ASP A 87 -4.61 -5.92 5.77
C ASP A 87 -4.67 -6.59 4.39
N VAL A 88 -4.76 -5.79 3.33
CA VAL A 88 -4.79 -6.35 1.97
C VAL A 88 -3.41 -6.39 1.33
N GLY A 89 -2.36 -5.97 2.04
CA GLY A 89 -1.01 -6.08 1.54
C GLY A 89 -0.54 -4.97 0.61
N VAL A 90 -1.25 -3.85 0.54
CA VAL A 90 -0.84 -2.72 -0.30
C VAL A 90 0.23 -1.88 0.38
N VAL A 91 0.12 -1.74 1.71
CA VAL A 91 1.03 -0.95 2.52
C VAL A 91 1.64 -1.84 3.60
N GLU A 92 2.83 -1.52 4.04
CA GLU A 92 3.44 -2.18 5.17
C GLU A 92 3.89 -1.14 6.19
N ARG A 93 3.91 -1.55 7.46
CA ARG A 93 4.43 -0.72 8.54
C ARG A 93 5.85 -1.20 8.83
N VAL A 94 6.79 -0.27 8.80
CA VAL A 94 8.20 -0.56 9.03
C VAL A 94 8.62 0.13 10.31
N GLU A 95 9.33 -0.56 11.19
CA GLU A 95 9.72 -0.01 12.47
C GLU A 95 11.22 0.17 12.57
N ASN A 96 11.65 1.27 13.18
CA ASN A 96 13.03 1.51 13.46
C ASN A 96 13.26 1.34 14.95
N ALA A 97 13.93 0.26 15.33
CA ALA A 97 14.16 -0.07 16.74
C ALA A 97 15.03 0.97 17.43
N GLU A 98 15.90 1.66 16.70
CA GLU A 98 16.79 2.64 17.29
C GLU A 98 16.07 3.84 17.85
N THR A 99 14.92 4.21 17.26
CA THR A 99 14.15 5.36 17.71
C THR A 99 12.92 4.97 18.50
N MET A 100 12.73 3.68 18.76
CA MET A 100 11.49 3.19 19.37
C MET A 100 11.26 3.78 20.76
N ASN A 101 12.30 4.04 21.50
CA ASN A 101 12.17 4.57 22.86
C ASN A 101 12.36 6.07 22.95
N ASN A 102 12.48 6.77 21.82
CA ASN A 102 12.64 8.21 21.81
C ASN A 102 11.30 8.88 21.52
N PRO A 103 10.67 9.53 22.52
CA PRO A 103 9.35 10.09 22.31
C PRO A 103 9.32 11.27 21.34
N ASN A 104 10.50 11.84 21.00
CA ASN A 104 10.57 12.99 20.11
C ASN A 104 10.78 12.59 18.65
N GLN A 105 10.94 11.29 18.38
CA GLN A 105 11.16 10.81 17.02
C GLN A 105 10.21 9.68 16.68
N PRO A 106 9.73 9.63 15.44
CA PRO A 106 8.89 8.52 15.02
C PRO A 106 9.70 7.25 14.92
N SER A 107 9.06 6.12 15.17
CA SER A 107 9.70 4.82 15.02
C SER A 107 8.96 3.93 14.04
N LYS A 108 7.78 4.33 13.61
CA LYS A 108 6.95 3.55 12.70
C LYS A 108 6.68 4.36 11.44
N PHE A 109 6.87 3.72 10.32
CA PHE A 109 6.73 4.35 9.02
C PHE A 109 5.88 3.48 8.11
N TYR A 110 5.25 4.07 7.11
CA TYR A 110 4.30 3.37 6.24
C TYR A 110 4.75 3.52 4.80
N GLY A 111 4.84 2.42 4.08
CA GLY A 111 5.28 2.44 2.69
C GLY A 111 4.53 1.43 1.87
N LEU A 112 4.64 1.55 0.55
CA LEU A 112 4.03 0.60 -0.36
C LEU A 112 4.84 -0.69 -0.37
N THR A 113 4.14 -1.82 -0.37
CA THR A 113 4.78 -3.12 -0.58
C THR A 113 5.10 -3.28 -2.06
N GLU A 114 5.94 -4.25 -2.40
CA GLU A 114 6.20 -4.56 -3.81
C GLU A 114 4.92 -5.00 -4.50
N GLU A 115 4.10 -5.80 -3.82
CA GLU A 115 2.81 -6.21 -4.37
C GLU A 115 1.89 -5.02 -4.58
N GLY A 116 1.88 -4.08 -3.63
CA GLY A 116 1.10 -2.87 -3.77
C GLY A 116 1.52 -2.04 -4.95
N LYS A 117 2.82 -1.89 -5.16
CA LYS A 117 3.34 -1.16 -6.32
C LYS A 117 2.91 -1.82 -7.62
N ASP A 118 2.99 -3.14 -7.66
CA ASP A 118 2.64 -3.91 -8.85
C ASP A 118 1.16 -3.75 -9.19
N VAL A 119 0.30 -3.87 -8.18
CA VAL A 119 -1.14 -3.75 -8.38
C VAL A 119 -1.53 -2.34 -8.80
N LEU A 120 -0.85 -1.33 -8.30
CA LEU A 120 -1.20 0.07 -8.59
C LEU A 120 -0.59 0.56 -9.91
N THR A 121 0.28 -0.22 -10.54
CA THR A 121 0.81 0.12 -11.84
C THR A 121 -0.35 0.20 -12.84
N GLY A 122 -0.43 1.24 -13.60
CA GLY A 122 -1.53 1.45 -14.53
C GLY A 122 -2.65 2.35 -14.01
N THR A 123 -2.64 2.68 -12.72
CA THR A 123 -3.63 3.62 -12.19
C THR A 123 -3.25 5.08 -12.44
N GLY A 124 -2.03 5.32 -12.89
CA GLY A 124 -1.51 6.68 -13.06
C GLY A 124 -0.80 7.20 -11.82
N LEU A 125 -0.85 6.46 -10.71
CA LEU A 125 -0.26 6.94 -9.46
C LEU A 125 1.25 7.15 -9.60
N PHE A 126 1.95 6.20 -10.20
CA PHE A 126 3.40 6.32 -10.34
C PHE A 126 3.81 7.32 -11.41
N ASP A 127 2.94 7.55 -12.40
CA ASP A 127 3.18 8.58 -13.40
C ASP A 127 3.14 9.97 -12.77
N ALA A 128 2.41 10.12 -11.68
CA ALA A 128 2.28 11.40 -10.99
C ALA A 128 3.33 11.56 -9.88
N ALA A 129 4.16 10.57 -9.62
CA ALA A 129 5.06 10.57 -8.46
C ALA A 129 5.98 11.78 -8.43
N ASP A 130 6.58 12.15 -9.55
CA ASP A 130 7.50 13.30 -9.59
C ASP A 130 6.77 14.59 -9.29
N THR A 131 5.56 14.74 -9.82
CA THR A 131 4.72 15.90 -9.56
C THR A 131 4.32 15.97 -8.09
N LEU A 132 4.00 14.82 -7.51
CA LEU A 132 3.64 14.75 -6.09
C LEU A 132 4.82 15.18 -5.22
N LYS A 133 6.02 14.72 -5.55
CA LYS A 133 7.22 15.11 -4.80
C LYS A 133 7.50 16.60 -4.94
N HIS A 134 7.25 17.14 -6.11
CA HIS A 134 7.42 18.56 -6.35
C HIS A 134 6.47 19.38 -5.48
N TYR A 135 5.19 18.96 -5.40
CA TYR A 135 4.24 19.63 -4.53
C TYR A 135 4.62 19.50 -3.07
N TYR A 136 5.12 18.34 -2.66
CA TYR A 136 5.57 18.13 -1.29
C TYR A 136 6.68 19.12 -0.93
N ASP A 137 7.63 19.34 -1.85
CA ASP A 137 8.74 20.24 -1.60
C ASP A 137 8.29 21.68 -1.40
N GLN A 138 7.10 22.03 -1.85
CA GLN A 138 6.58 23.38 -1.72
C GLN A 138 5.74 23.58 -0.47
N ILE A 139 5.50 22.53 0.31
CA ILE A 139 4.71 22.65 1.53
C ILE A 139 5.53 23.39 2.58
N GLN A 140 4.84 24.29 3.30
CA GLN A 140 5.47 24.99 4.39
C GLN A 140 5.51 24.04 5.60
N LYS A 141 6.72 23.69 6.05
CA LYS A 141 6.91 22.69 7.08
C LYS A 141 7.13 23.33 8.44
N THR A 142 6.54 22.74 9.48
CA THR A 142 6.80 23.14 10.85
C THR A 142 8.07 22.46 11.35
N GLU A 143 8.56 22.88 12.50
CA GLU A 143 9.72 22.22 13.11
C GLU A 143 9.43 20.76 13.37
N GLU A 144 8.21 20.45 13.78
CA GLU A 144 7.79 19.07 14.04
C GLU A 144 7.85 18.26 12.75
N HIS A 145 7.36 18.83 11.65
CA HIS A 145 7.37 18.16 10.35
C HIS A 145 8.80 17.87 9.93
N GLU A 146 9.68 18.87 10.05
CA GLU A 146 11.09 18.70 9.69
C GLU A 146 11.79 17.67 10.54
N ARG A 147 11.45 17.60 11.82
CA ARG A 147 12.03 16.60 12.71
C ARG A 147 11.61 15.20 12.33
N HIS A 148 10.32 15.02 11.98
CA HIS A 148 9.83 13.73 11.53
C HIS A 148 10.42 13.33 10.18
N GLU A 149 10.55 14.30 9.28
CA GLU A 149 11.12 14.04 7.96
C GLU A 149 12.58 13.62 8.07
N ALA A 150 13.33 14.23 8.98
CA ALA A 150 14.74 13.95 9.16
C ALA A 150 15.00 12.67 9.95
N ALA A 151 13.99 12.07 10.55
CA ALA A 151 14.20 10.87 11.36
C ALA A 151 14.69 9.70 10.49
N SER A 152 15.57 8.90 11.09
CA SER A 152 16.14 7.75 10.39
C SER A 152 15.09 6.72 10.05
N ARG A 153 15.12 6.22 8.82
CA ARG A 153 14.27 5.12 8.39
C ARG A 153 15.08 3.83 8.34
N PRO A 154 14.43 2.69 8.57
CA PRO A 154 15.15 1.41 8.49
C PRO A 154 15.59 1.07 7.08
#